data_22da8ad98b0326ea682a7056fb7e3634
#
_entry.id   22da8ad98b0326ea682a7056fb7e3634
#
_cell.length_a   1.000
_cell.length_b   1.000
_cell.length_c   1.000
_cell.angle_alpha   90.00
_cell.angle_beta   90.00
_cell.angle_gamma   90.00
#
_symmetry.space_group_name_H-M   'P 1'
#
loop_
_entity.id
_entity.type
_entity.pdbx_description
1 polymer ?
#
loop_
_entity_poly.entity_id
_entity_poly.type
_entity_poly.pdbx_seq_one_letter_code
_entity_poly.pdbx_strand_id
1 'polypeptide(L)'
;CTYCMPKEHFDSNYKFLAKGQIISYEEIILIVKSMLPLGLSKVRITGGEPLLRKDICSLISMIRDLDENLDIAMTTNGVLLKNKVQTLKESGLDRVTVSLDSLDDDLFKEMTDSKFEVSRVLEGIKSAIDAGLKVKINSVIKRNKNENQINNLVKTSIEYNIPVRFIEFMDVGTTNSWKLDSVVTGKEIRDIIQREFGPLTKTKPNYYGEVAKQWKMARHDLDIGFIESISSPFCGSCTRARISSNGKLFTCLFSEQGYDLLSIIRMQADEHDLSVLISDIWNKRIDRYSEDRKEVKVISKPVEMSYIGG
;
A
#
# COMPACT_ATOMS: atom_id res chain seq x y z
N CYS A 1 -1.56 13.51 0.93
CA CYS A 1 -1.30 13.62 -0.52
C CYS A 1 -2.57 14.10 -1.22
N THR A 2 -2.39 14.96 -2.22
CA THR A 2 -3.50 15.58 -2.98
C THR A 2 -4.39 14.58 -3.74
N TYR A 3 -3.88 13.39 -4.00
CA TYR A 3 -4.61 12.33 -4.72
C TYR A 3 -5.15 11.22 -3.83
N CYS A 4 -4.90 11.25 -2.52
CA CYS A 4 -5.36 10.22 -1.57
C CYS A 4 -6.21 10.81 -0.45
N MET A 5 -5.85 12.00 0.02
CA MET A 5 -6.50 12.69 1.15
C MET A 5 -6.40 14.20 0.96
N PRO A 6 -7.11 14.77 -0.04
CA PRO A 6 -7.03 16.19 -0.36
C PRO A 6 -7.60 17.06 0.76
N LYS A 7 -6.93 18.17 1.08
CA LYS A 7 -7.29 19.10 2.18
C LYS A 7 -8.69 19.67 2.05
N GLU A 8 -9.19 19.82 0.81
CA GLU A 8 -10.52 20.34 0.52
C GLU A 8 -11.63 19.48 1.10
N HIS A 9 -11.35 18.17 1.29
CA HIS A 9 -12.28 17.19 1.86
C HIS A 9 -11.92 16.77 3.28
N PHE A 10 -10.65 16.90 3.65
CA PHE A 10 -10.12 16.47 4.95
C PHE A 10 -9.49 17.66 5.68
N ASP A 11 -10.26 18.72 5.86
CA ASP A 11 -9.84 19.95 6.52
C ASP A 11 -9.80 19.81 8.06
N SER A 12 -9.56 20.91 8.76
CA SER A 12 -9.53 20.95 10.22
C SER A 12 -10.87 20.64 10.88
N ASN A 13 -11.97 20.69 10.13
CA ASN A 13 -13.33 20.39 10.61
C ASN A 13 -13.73 18.92 10.37
N TYR A 14 -12.92 18.17 9.60
CA TYR A 14 -13.19 16.76 9.34
C TYR A 14 -13.13 15.96 10.64
N LYS A 15 -14.22 15.24 10.92
CA LYS A 15 -14.33 14.42 12.13
C LYS A 15 -13.76 13.02 11.89
N PHE A 16 -12.53 12.82 12.34
CA PHE A 16 -11.93 11.49 12.39
C PHE A 16 -12.66 10.60 13.43
N LEU A 17 -12.40 9.29 13.33
CA LEU A 17 -12.96 8.31 14.26
C LEU A 17 -12.62 8.66 15.71
N ALA A 18 -13.59 8.57 16.59
CA ALA A 18 -13.37 8.68 18.03
C ALA A 18 -12.48 7.51 18.50
N LYS A 19 -11.67 7.73 19.55
CA LYS A 19 -10.73 6.73 20.08
C LYS A 19 -11.39 5.36 20.34
N GLY A 20 -12.62 5.33 20.87
CA GLY A 20 -13.34 4.10 21.13
C GLY A 20 -13.85 3.35 19.90
N GLN A 21 -13.83 3.99 18.73
CA GLN A 21 -14.20 3.38 17.46
C GLN A 21 -12.99 2.76 16.74
N ILE A 22 -11.77 3.06 17.19
CA ILE A 22 -10.55 2.54 16.60
C ILE A 22 -10.29 1.14 17.20
N ILE A 23 -9.96 0.21 16.32
CA ILE A 23 -9.57 -1.15 16.68
C ILE A 23 -8.31 -1.15 17.55
N SER A 24 -8.31 -1.90 18.66
CA SER A 24 -7.13 -2.07 19.53
C SER A 24 -6.11 -3.02 18.91
N TYR A 25 -4.91 -3.09 19.48
CA TYR A 25 -3.90 -4.05 19.03
C TYR A 25 -4.31 -5.48 19.34
N GLU A 26 -4.92 -5.74 20.48
CA GLU A 26 -5.44 -7.05 20.87
C GLU A 26 -6.55 -7.51 19.93
N GLU A 27 -7.46 -6.60 19.53
CA GLU A 27 -8.52 -6.89 18.55
C GLU A 27 -7.91 -7.18 17.16
N ILE A 28 -6.84 -6.48 16.75
CA ILE A 28 -6.09 -6.79 15.51
C ILE A 28 -5.45 -8.18 15.60
N ILE A 29 -4.82 -8.50 16.73
CA ILE A 29 -4.17 -9.80 16.94
C ILE A 29 -5.20 -10.93 16.86
N LEU A 30 -6.38 -10.75 17.43
CA LEU A 30 -7.45 -11.74 17.32
C LEU A 30 -7.85 -11.99 15.86
N ILE A 31 -7.96 -10.94 15.03
CA ILE A 31 -8.23 -11.07 13.60
C ILE A 31 -7.07 -11.79 12.89
N VAL A 32 -5.83 -11.36 13.12
CA VAL A 32 -4.65 -11.99 12.47
C VAL A 32 -4.59 -13.48 12.83
N LYS A 33 -4.78 -13.81 14.10
CA LYS A 33 -4.77 -15.18 14.61
C LYS A 33 -5.87 -16.05 13.97
N SER A 34 -7.08 -15.50 13.83
CA SER A 34 -8.19 -16.20 13.16
C SER A 34 -7.95 -16.42 11.65
N MET A 35 -7.05 -15.65 11.02
CA MET A 35 -6.71 -15.78 9.61
C MET A 35 -5.54 -16.73 9.34
N LEU A 36 -4.70 -17.07 10.33
CA LEU A 36 -3.57 -18.00 10.15
C LEU A 36 -4.00 -19.37 9.62
N PRO A 37 -5.03 -20.05 10.18
CA PRO A 37 -5.49 -21.34 9.66
C PRO A 37 -6.11 -21.23 8.26
N LEU A 38 -6.47 -20.03 7.80
CA LEU A 38 -6.95 -19.77 6.45
C LEU A 38 -5.82 -19.52 5.43
N GLY A 39 -4.56 -19.65 5.84
CA GLY A 39 -3.38 -19.49 4.98
C GLY A 39 -2.86 -18.05 4.88
N LEU A 40 -3.08 -17.23 5.90
CA LEU A 40 -2.46 -15.90 5.98
C LEU A 40 -0.93 -16.06 6.02
N SER A 41 -0.25 -15.53 5.01
CA SER A 41 1.21 -15.59 4.89
C SER A 41 1.88 -14.21 5.00
N LYS A 42 1.08 -13.15 4.98
CA LYS A 42 1.59 -11.78 4.98
C LYS A 42 0.66 -10.80 5.68
N VAL A 43 1.22 -9.97 6.52
CA VAL A 43 0.55 -8.80 7.10
C VAL A 43 1.24 -7.53 6.58
N ARG A 44 0.46 -6.58 6.09
CA ARG A 44 0.96 -5.26 5.72
C ARG A 44 0.33 -4.19 6.60
N ILE A 45 1.15 -3.54 7.39
CA ILE A 45 0.75 -2.40 8.20
C ILE A 45 0.78 -1.15 7.34
N THR A 46 -0.35 -0.46 7.26
CA THR A 46 -0.55 0.76 6.48
C THR A 46 -1.56 1.67 7.20
N GLY A 47 -2.23 2.56 6.53
CA GLY A 47 -3.25 3.44 7.05
C GLY A 47 -3.15 4.80 6.38
N GLY A 48 -3.33 5.90 7.12
CA GLY A 48 -2.81 7.19 6.71
C GLY A 48 -1.28 7.13 6.77
N GLU A 49 -0.70 7.35 7.95
CA GLU A 49 0.72 7.10 8.20
C GLU A 49 0.87 6.21 9.45
N PRO A 50 1.30 4.95 9.30
CA PRO A 50 1.36 4.00 10.43
C PRO A 50 2.36 4.42 11.51
N LEU A 51 3.42 5.14 11.15
CA LEU A 51 4.44 5.60 12.10
C LEU A 51 3.94 6.69 13.06
N LEU A 52 2.76 7.26 12.81
CA LEU A 52 2.09 8.17 13.74
C LEU A 52 1.31 7.44 14.84
N ARG A 53 0.96 6.17 14.62
CA ARG A 53 0.24 5.39 15.63
C ARG A 53 1.16 5.10 16.80
N LYS A 54 0.70 5.44 18.01
CA LYS A 54 1.46 5.22 19.23
C LYS A 54 1.77 3.73 19.39
N ASP A 55 2.99 3.43 19.83
CA ASP A 55 3.45 2.08 20.15
C ASP A 55 3.27 1.05 19.01
N ILE A 56 3.40 1.48 17.73
CA ILE A 56 3.23 0.60 16.55
C ILE A 56 4.19 -0.60 16.58
N CYS A 57 5.35 -0.46 17.21
CA CYS A 57 6.33 -1.53 17.39
C CYS A 57 5.75 -2.67 18.24
N SER A 58 4.93 -2.37 19.25
CA SER A 58 4.25 -3.40 20.04
C SER A 58 3.31 -4.25 19.19
N LEU A 59 2.57 -3.63 18.27
CA LEU A 59 1.74 -4.39 17.31
C LEU A 59 2.58 -5.33 16.45
N ILE A 60 3.73 -4.85 15.94
CA ILE A 60 4.63 -5.67 15.13
C ILE A 60 5.14 -6.87 15.92
N SER A 61 5.60 -6.66 17.17
CA SER A 61 6.04 -7.75 18.04
C SER A 61 4.92 -8.74 18.32
N MET A 62 3.73 -8.27 18.66
CA MET A 62 2.57 -9.15 18.89
C MET A 62 2.21 -9.99 17.67
N ILE A 63 2.33 -9.43 16.45
CA ILE A 63 2.09 -10.20 15.22
C ILE A 63 3.21 -11.21 15.00
N ARG A 64 4.48 -10.85 15.26
CA ARG A 64 5.63 -11.73 15.12
C ARG A 64 5.55 -12.93 16.09
N ASP A 65 5.05 -12.69 17.29
CA ASP A 65 4.86 -13.74 18.32
C ASP A 65 3.81 -14.79 17.92
N LEU A 66 2.90 -14.48 16.96
CA LEU A 66 1.94 -15.46 16.45
C LEU A 66 2.56 -16.49 15.50
N ASP A 67 3.48 -16.04 14.64
CA ASP A 67 4.14 -16.88 13.65
C ASP A 67 5.47 -16.23 13.21
N GLU A 68 6.58 -16.91 13.47
CA GLU A 68 7.92 -16.44 13.09
C GLU A 68 8.13 -16.33 11.57
N ASN A 69 7.38 -17.08 10.78
CA ASN A 69 7.48 -17.13 9.31
C ASN A 69 6.56 -16.12 8.62
N LEU A 70 5.69 -15.44 9.35
CA LEU A 70 4.76 -14.46 8.78
C LEU A 70 5.52 -13.25 8.21
N ASP A 71 5.28 -12.94 6.93
CA ASP A 71 5.92 -11.78 6.27
C ASP A 71 5.26 -10.48 6.75
N ILE A 72 5.94 -9.72 7.61
CA ILE A 72 5.44 -8.46 8.15
C ILE A 72 6.04 -7.29 7.37
N ALA A 73 5.18 -6.57 6.68
CA ALA A 73 5.57 -5.42 5.86
C ALA A 73 4.89 -4.12 6.36
N MET A 74 5.53 -2.99 6.12
CA MET A 74 4.95 -1.67 6.38
C MET A 74 4.96 -0.83 5.11
N THR A 75 3.92 -0.01 4.89
CA THR A 75 3.94 1.07 3.89
C THR A 75 3.92 2.41 4.63
N THR A 76 4.85 3.30 4.31
CA THR A 76 5.02 4.60 4.98
C THR A 76 5.40 5.69 3.98
N ASN A 77 5.12 6.95 4.33
CA ASN A 77 5.66 8.12 3.60
C ASN A 77 7.16 8.37 3.86
N GLY A 78 7.78 7.62 4.76
CA GLY A 78 9.22 7.66 5.05
C GLY A 78 9.70 8.78 5.95
N VAL A 79 8.91 9.82 6.20
CA VAL A 79 9.32 11.04 6.93
C VAL A 79 9.78 10.75 8.37
N LEU A 80 9.18 9.78 9.04
CA LEU A 80 9.52 9.39 10.42
C LEU A 80 10.41 8.14 10.49
N LEU A 81 10.72 7.54 9.35
CA LEU A 81 11.34 6.22 9.29
C LEU A 81 12.74 6.21 9.93
N LYS A 82 13.59 7.21 9.64
CA LYS A 82 14.95 7.33 10.19
C LYS A 82 14.99 7.15 11.71
N ASN A 83 14.04 7.75 12.41
CA ASN A 83 14.04 7.78 13.89
C ASN A 83 13.44 6.51 14.51
N LYS A 84 12.81 5.63 13.72
CA LYS A 84 12.07 4.47 14.20
C LYS A 84 12.61 3.14 13.66
N VAL A 85 13.48 3.20 12.65
CA VAL A 85 13.88 2.02 11.89
C VAL A 85 14.47 0.91 12.75
N GLN A 86 15.33 1.27 13.70
CA GLN A 86 15.98 0.29 14.58
C GLN A 86 14.94 -0.47 15.44
N THR A 87 14.05 0.27 16.09
CA THR A 87 12.98 -0.33 16.91
C THR A 87 12.01 -1.16 16.08
N LEU A 88 11.68 -0.70 14.85
CA LEU A 88 10.84 -1.46 13.92
C LEU A 88 11.49 -2.80 13.55
N LYS A 89 12.80 -2.81 13.26
CA LYS A 89 13.55 -4.02 12.94
C LYS A 89 13.59 -4.99 14.12
N GLU A 90 13.91 -4.49 15.31
CA GLU A 90 13.95 -5.26 16.55
C GLU A 90 12.58 -5.86 16.92
N SER A 91 11.49 -5.17 16.57
CA SER A 91 10.12 -5.66 16.76
C SER A 91 9.72 -6.76 15.77
N GLY A 92 10.57 -7.10 14.78
CA GLY A 92 10.30 -8.17 13.82
C GLY A 92 9.72 -7.73 12.49
N LEU A 93 9.84 -6.44 12.10
CA LEU A 93 9.49 -5.98 10.76
C LEU A 93 10.48 -6.55 9.73
N ASP A 94 9.98 -7.17 8.65
CA ASP A 94 10.83 -7.75 7.60
C ASP A 94 11.18 -6.74 6.52
N ARG A 95 10.21 -5.86 6.17
CA ARG A 95 10.38 -4.94 5.04
C ARG A 95 9.53 -3.70 5.13
N VAL A 96 10.01 -2.67 4.46
CA VAL A 96 9.31 -1.40 4.33
C VAL A 96 9.13 -1.04 2.85
N THR A 97 7.96 -0.52 2.53
CA THR A 97 7.68 0.13 1.25
C THR A 97 7.53 1.63 1.51
N VAL A 98 8.38 2.42 0.88
CA VAL A 98 8.34 3.88 1.03
C VAL A 98 7.63 4.49 -0.17
N SER A 99 6.62 5.32 0.09
CA SER A 99 5.94 6.09 -0.96
C SER A 99 6.78 7.31 -1.32
N LEU A 100 7.18 7.41 -2.60
CA LEU A 100 8.01 8.49 -3.11
C LEU A 100 7.65 8.76 -4.57
N ASP A 101 6.98 9.89 -4.84
CA ASP A 101 6.44 10.21 -6.16
C ASP A 101 7.31 11.23 -6.93
N SER A 102 8.24 11.90 -6.25
CA SER A 102 9.13 12.90 -6.84
C SER A 102 10.44 13.02 -6.05
N LEU A 103 11.52 13.31 -6.76
CA LEU A 103 12.84 13.72 -6.20
C LEU A 103 13.02 15.24 -6.26
N ASP A 104 12.12 15.97 -6.89
CA ASP A 104 12.06 17.42 -6.89
C ASP A 104 11.27 17.88 -5.67
N ASP A 105 11.85 18.76 -4.85
CA ASP A 105 11.29 19.20 -3.58
C ASP A 105 9.97 19.95 -3.72
N ASP A 106 9.86 20.82 -4.72
CA ASP A 106 8.66 21.62 -4.92
C ASP A 106 7.51 20.73 -5.37
N LEU A 107 7.76 19.86 -6.33
CA LEU A 107 6.77 18.90 -6.80
C LEU A 107 6.41 17.87 -5.71
N PHE A 108 7.38 17.42 -4.92
CA PHE A 108 7.13 16.53 -3.79
C PHE A 108 6.20 17.19 -2.76
N LYS A 109 6.50 18.44 -2.34
CA LYS A 109 5.67 19.20 -1.41
C LYS A 109 4.25 19.40 -1.95
N GLU A 110 4.14 19.72 -3.24
CA GLU A 110 2.86 19.88 -3.91
C GLU A 110 2.04 18.57 -3.92
N MET A 111 2.62 17.43 -4.32
CA MET A 111 1.93 16.16 -4.41
C MET A 111 1.57 15.57 -3.05
N THR A 112 2.47 15.67 -2.09
CA THR A 112 2.26 15.14 -0.74
C THR A 112 1.45 16.06 0.15
N ASP A 113 1.27 17.32 -0.26
CA ASP A 113 0.67 18.40 0.53
C ASP A 113 1.35 18.51 1.90
N SER A 114 2.68 18.51 1.90
CA SER A 114 3.51 18.56 3.10
C SER A 114 4.56 19.65 3.04
N LYS A 115 5.16 19.97 4.19
CA LYS A 115 6.26 20.92 4.31
C LYS A 115 7.64 20.24 4.35
N PHE A 116 7.66 18.91 4.29
CA PHE A 116 8.91 18.15 4.38
C PHE A 116 9.65 18.16 3.05
N GLU A 117 10.96 18.05 3.12
CA GLU A 117 11.84 17.89 1.97
C GLU A 117 12.04 16.41 1.63
N VAL A 118 12.32 16.13 0.37
CA VAL A 118 12.61 14.77 -0.12
C VAL A 118 13.81 14.15 0.60
N SER A 119 14.81 14.98 0.95
CA SER A 119 16.00 14.57 1.70
C SER A 119 15.66 13.73 2.93
N ARG A 120 14.59 14.11 3.66
CA ARG A 120 14.13 13.42 4.86
C ARG A 120 13.63 12.00 4.57
N VAL A 121 12.98 11.82 3.43
CA VAL A 121 12.50 10.50 2.98
C VAL A 121 13.69 9.63 2.55
N LEU A 122 14.64 10.21 1.81
CA LEU A 122 15.86 9.51 1.38
C LEU A 122 16.73 9.09 2.56
N GLU A 123 16.87 9.93 3.60
CA GLU A 123 17.52 9.56 4.85
C GLU A 123 16.82 8.38 5.54
N GLY A 124 15.48 8.36 5.52
CA GLY A 124 14.69 7.23 6.04
C GLY A 124 14.94 5.95 5.26
N ILE A 125 14.98 6.02 3.93
CA ILE A 125 15.30 4.88 3.04
C ILE A 125 16.69 4.35 3.36
N LYS A 126 17.71 5.24 3.40
CA LYS A 126 19.09 4.86 3.71
C LYS A 126 19.19 4.18 5.07
N SER A 127 18.59 4.79 6.10
CA SER A 127 18.60 4.20 7.45
C SER A 127 17.95 2.81 7.51
N ALA A 128 16.88 2.58 6.70
CA ALA A 128 16.22 1.28 6.62
C ALA A 128 17.10 0.22 5.92
N ILE A 129 17.85 0.62 4.91
CA ILE A 129 18.83 -0.26 4.23
C ILE A 129 19.97 -0.60 5.20
N ASP A 130 20.53 0.41 5.88
CA ASP A 130 21.64 0.25 6.83
C ASP A 130 21.25 -0.67 8.02
N ALA A 131 19.99 -0.62 8.44
CA ALA A 131 19.44 -1.53 9.46
C ALA A 131 19.12 -2.96 8.93
N GLY A 132 19.34 -3.23 7.64
CA GLY A 132 19.09 -4.53 7.03
C GLY A 132 17.61 -4.86 6.80
N LEU A 133 16.74 -3.85 6.70
CA LEU A 133 15.37 -4.05 6.23
C LEU A 133 15.34 -4.18 4.70
N LYS A 134 14.45 -5.02 4.19
CA LYS A 134 14.16 -5.05 2.75
C LYS A 134 13.35 -3.81 2.39
N VAL A 135 13.90 -2.93 1.56
CA VAL A 135 13.27 -1.67 1.17
C VAL A 135 12.75 -1.74 -0.26
N LYS A 136 11.63 -1.08 -0.53
CA LYS A 136 11.09 -0.83 -1.88
C LYS A 136 10.54 0.58 -1.94
N ILE A 137 10.62 1.20 -3.11
CA ILE A 137 9.90 2.45 -3.41
C ILE A 137 8.62 2.12 -4.15
N ASN A 138 7.51 2.75 -3.76
CA ASN A 138 6.29 2.82 -4.56
C ASN A 138 6.09 4.26 -5.03
N SER A 139 5.80 4.43 -6.31
CA SER A 139 5.54 5.74 -6.91
C SER A 139 4.28 5.69 -7.76
N VAL A 140 3.32 6.54 -7.46
CA VAL A 140 2.13 6.79 -8.30
C VAL A 140 2.51 7.78 -9.38
N ILE A 141 2.31 7.41 -10.65
CA ILE A 141 2.61 8.29 -11.79
C ILE A 141 1.31 8.87 -12.35
N LYS A 142 1.26 10.19 -12.39
CA LYS A 142 0.12 10.97 -12.88
C LYS A 142 0.56 11.86 -14.05
N ARG A 143 -0.18 11.79 -15.17
CA ARG A 143 0.09 12.55 -16.38
C ARG A 143 0.02 14.06 -16.13
N ASN A 144 0.90 14.80 -16.78
CA ASN A 144 1.09 16.24 -16.62
C ASN A 144 1.40 16.66 -15.18
N LYS A 145 1.97 15.74 -14.38
CA LYS A 145 2.35 16.01 -13.00
C LYS A 145 3.79 15.56 -12.71
N ASN A 146 4.02 14.26 -12.60
CA ASN A 146 5.31 13.71 -12.19
C ASN A 146 5.89 12.65 -13.14
N GLU A 147 5.39 12.54 -14.36
CA GLU A 147 5.95 11.63 -15.36
C GLU A 147 7.43 11.95 -15.70
N ASN A 148 7.85 13.19 -15.53
CA ASN A 148 9.25 13.61 -15.68
C ASN A 148 10.16 13.09 -14.56
N GLN A 149 9.60 12.59 -13.45
CA GLN A 149 10.35 12.01 -12.33
C GLN A 149 10.68 10.53 -12.50
N ILE A 150 10.11 9.84 -13.49
CA ILE A 150 10.30 8.39 -13.70
C ILE A 150 11.80 8.06 -13.75
N ASN A 151 12.59 8.76 -14.58
CA ASN A 151 14.01 8.49 -14.73
C ASN A 151 14.81 8.80 -13.45
N ASN A 152 14.44 9.84 -12.70
CA ASN A 152 15.07 10.17 -11.43
C ASN A 152 14.80 9.10 -10.38
N LEU A 153 13.57 8.60 -10.30
CA LEU A 153 13.19 7.49 -9.41
C LEU A 153 13.95 6.20 -9.75
N VAL A 154 14.15 5.91 -11.04
CA VAL A 154 14.97 4.77 -11.47
C VAL A 154 16.44 4.99 -11.10
N LYS A 155 17.00 6.19 -11.29
CA LYS A 155 18.38 6.50 -10.84
C LYS A 155 18.57 6.27 -9.35
N THR A 156 17.63 6.76 -8.53
CA THR A 156 17.63 6.53 -7.08
C THR A 156 17.51 5.05 -6.73
N SER A 157 16.67 4.31 -7.45
CA SER A 157 16.53 2.85 -7.30
C SER A 157 17.86 2.12 -7.59
N ILE A 158 18.59 2.55 -8.61
CA ILE A 158 19.92 2.01 -8.96
C ILE A 158 20.94 2.39 -7.88
N GLU A 159 20.99 3.66 -7.46
CA GLU A 159 21.93 4.18 -6.46
C GLU A 159 21.84 3.43 -5.13
N TYR A 160 20.63 3.20 -4.65
CA TYR A 160 20.39 2.49 -3.39
C TYR A 160 20.28 0.97 -3.56
N ASN A 161 20.31 0.46 -4.77
CA ASN A 161 20.11 -0.96 -5.11
C ASN A 161 18.82 -1.53 -4.50
N ILE A 162 17.69 -0.81 -4.66
CA ILE A 162 16.38 -1.19 -4.15
C ILE A 162 15.33 -1.15 -5.27
N PRO A 163 14.36 -2.08 -5.29
CA PRO A 163 13.31 -2.09 -6.31
C PRO A 163 12.41 -0.85 -6.24
N VAL A 164 12.08 -0.27 -7.39
CA VAL A 164 11.01 0.71 -7.53
C VAL A 164 9.79 0.07 -8.19
N ARG A 165 8.59 0.46 -7.72
CA ARG A 165 7.31 0.06 -8.30
C ARG A 165 6.54 1.28 -8.75
N PHE A 166 6.26 1.35 -10.02
CA PHE A 166 5.41 2.36 -10.61
C PHE A 166 3.95 1.91 -10.59
N ILE A 167 3.07 2.78 -10.14
CA ILE A 167 1.64 2.52 -9.97
C ILE A 167 0.88 3.46 -10.88
N GLU A 168 0.00 2.93 -11.73
CA GLU A 168 -0.94 3.72 -12.49
C GLU A 168 -1.88 4.47 -11.55
N PHE A 169 -2.13 5.75 -11.81
CA PHE A 169 -3.06 6.54 -11.01
C PHE A 169 -4.47 5.96 -11.12
N MET A 170 -5.07 5.59 -9.97
CA MET A 170 -6.33 4.85 -9.90
C MET A 170 -7.49 5.69 -9.40
N ASP A 171 -8.69 5.29 -9.77
CA ASP A 171 -9.99 5.82 -9.36
C ASP A 171 -10.44 5.31 -7.97
N VAL A 172 -9.57 5.35 -6.99
CA VAL A 172 -9.86 4.91 -5.62
C VAL A 172 -10.51 6.03 -4.83
N GLY A 173 -11.66 5.76 -4.22
CA GLY A 173 -12.44 6.79 -3.53
C GLY A 173 -13.19 7.72 -4.48
N THR A 174 -13.68 8.82 -3.95
CA THR A 174 -14.49 9.80 -4.70
C THR A 174 -13.87 11.20 -4.71
N THR A 175 -12.81 11.42 -3.93
CA THR A 175 -12.23 12.76 -3.67
C THR A 175 -10.98 13.07 -4.48
N ASN A 176 -10.41 12.10 -5.20
CA ASN A 176 -9.11 12.24 -5.88
C ASN A 176 -9.16 12.90 -7.26
N SER A 177 -10.34 13.33 -7.73
CA SER A 177 -10.56 13.96 -9.05
C SER A 177 -9.97 13.15 -10.22
N TRP A 178 -10.05 11.82 -10.14
CA TRP A 178 -9.50 10.92 -11.14
C TRP A 178 -10.16 11.08 -12.51
N LYS A 179 -9.33 11.05 -13.56
CA LYS A 179 -9.75 11.01 -14.95
C LYS A 179 -8.85 10.05 -15.72
N LEU A 180 -9.39 9.34 -16.68
CA LEU A 180 -8.61 8.38 -17.49
C LEU A 180 -7.42 9.06 -18.19
N ASP A 181 -7.59 10.29 -18.67
CA ASP A 181 -6.53 11.09 -19.31
C ASP A 181 -5.37 11.44 -18.36
N SER A 182 -5.57 11.29 -17.05
CA SER A 182 -4.51 11.50 -16.05
C SER A 182 -3.65 10.26 -15.83
N VAL A 183 -3.98 9.15 -16.47
CA VAL A 183 -3.24 7.88 -16.31
C VAL A 183 -2.04 7.85 -17.24
N VAL A 184 -0.87 7.52 -16.71
CA VAL A 184 0.30 7.08 -17.48
C VAL A 184 0.35 5.57 -17.35
N THR A 185 0.19 4.87 -18.47
CA THR A 185 0.14 3.41 -18.46
C THR A 185 1.49 2.78 -18.16
N GLY A 186 1.48 1.57 -17.58
CA GLY A 186 2.72 0.83 -17.35
C GLY A 186 3.55 0.62 -18.62
N LYS A 187 2.90 0.53 -19.80
CA LYS A 187 3.61 0.48 -21.08
C LYS A 187 4.36 1.78 -21.36
N GLU A 188 3.71 2.93 -21.22
CA GLU A 188 4.35 4.26 -21.43
C GLU A 188 5.52 4.45 -20.46
N ILE A 189 5.35 4.07 -19.18
CA ILE A 189 6.43 4.14 -18.17
C ILE A 189 7.61 3.26 -18.61
N ARG A 190 7.36 2.03 -19.05
CA ARG A 190 8.44 1.15 -19.58
C ARG A 190 9.14 1.76 -20.79
N ASP A 191 8.39 2.35 -21.70
CA ASP A 191 8.96 2.98 -22.91
C ASP A 191 9.87 4.18 -22.54
N ILE A 192 9.52 4.95 -21.50
CA ILE A 192 10.37 6.02 -20.96
C ILE A 192 11.67 5.44 -20.38
N ILE A 193 11.55 4.43 -19.52
CA ILE A 193 12.71 3.80 -18.87
C ILE A 193 13.64 3.16 -19.90
N GLN A 194 13.10 2.44 -20.86
CA GLN A 194 13.90 1.74 -21.86
C GLN A 194 14.71 2.70 -22.76
N ARG A 195 14.20 3.90 -23.04
CA ARG A 195 14.92 4.92 -23.80
C ARG A 195 16.21 5.39 -23.11
N GLU A 196 16.17 5.50 -21.76
CA GLU A 196 17.31 6.01 -20.97
C GLU A 196 18.24 4.87 -20.50
N PHE A 197 17.66 3.77 -20.00
CA PHE A 197 18.41 2.73 -19.29
C PHE A 197 18.62 1.43 -20.09
N GLY A 198 18.05 1.35 -21.29
CA GLY A 198 18.10 0.15 -22.12
C GLY A 198 16.95 -0.84 -21.85
N PRO A 199 16.98 -2.02 -22.48
CA PRO A 199 15.84 -2.93 -22.51
C PRO A 199 15.48 -3.48 -21.13
N LEU A 200 14.18 -3.65 -20.90
CA LEU A 200 13.58 -4.34 -19.77
C LEU A 200 13.10 -5.72 -20.21
N THR A 201 13.39 -6.75 -19.43
CA THR A 201 12.93 -8.12 -19.66
C THR A 201 11.86 -8.48 -18.62
N LYS A 202 10.69 -8.91 -19.10
CA LYS A 202 9.61 -9.36 -18.21
C LYS A 202 10.03 -10.63 -17.48
N THR A 203 9.82 -10.69 -16.17
CA THR A 203 10.10 -11.86 -15.35
C THR A 203 8.79 -12.54 -14.90
N LYS A 204 8.91 -13.76 -14.37
CA LYS A 204 7.78 -14.45 -13.75
C LYS A 204 7.41 -13.79 -12.42
N PRO A 205 6.15 -13.85 -11.99
CA PRO A 205 5.77 -13.44 -10.64
C PRO A 205 6.55 -14.22 -9.58
N ASN A 206 6.93 -13.57 -8.48
CA ASN A 206 7.64 -14.23 -7.38
C ASN A 206 6.71 -15.15 -6.57
N TYR A 207 5.40 -14.89 -6.59
CA TYR A 207 4.37 -15.69 -5.90
C TYR A 207 3.00 -15.48 -6.55
N TYR A 208 2.08 -16.40 -6.32
CA TYR A 208 0.70 -16.28 -6.80
C TYR A 208 0.00 -15.05 -6.19
N GLY A 209 -0.71 -14.28 -7.00
CA GLY A 209 -1.38 -13.04 -6.58
C GLY A 209 -0.45 -11.83 -6.43
N GLU A 210 0.80 -11.90 -6.91
CA GLU A 210 1.67 -10.73 -6.94
C GLU A 210 1.07 -9.64 -7.83
N VAL A 211 0.89 -8.45 -7.24
CA VAL A 211 0.21 -7.31 -7.89
C VAL A 211 1.07 -6.63 -8.95
N ALA A 212 2.36 -6.48 -8.64
CA ALA A 212 3.29 -5.82 -9.53
C ALA A 212 3.82 -6.81 -10.57
N LYS A 213 3.65 -6.50 -11.85
CA LYS A 213 4.34 -7.20 -12.93
C LYS A 213 5.80 -6.83 -12.86
N GLN A 214 6.67 -7.83 -12.73
CA GLN A 214 8.11 -7.64 -12.55
C GLN A 214 8.83 -7.61 -13.89
N TRP A 215 9.80 -6.69 -13.99
CA TRP A 215 10.69 -6.54 -15.13
C TRP A 215 12.10 -6.32 -14.64
N LYS A 216 13.08 -6.92 -15.29
CA LYS A 216 14.49 -6.84 -14.94
C LYS A 216 15.23 -5.89 -15.86
N MET A 217 16.03 -5.02 -15.26
CA MET A 217 16.99 -4.17 -15.96
C MET A 217 18.29 -4.96 -16.16
N ALA A 218 18.60 -5.34 -17.41
CA ALA A 218 19.75 -6.19 -17.69
C ALA A 218 21.10 -5.57 -17.27
N ARG A 219 21.24 -4.24 -17.39
CA ARG A 219 22.50 -3.53 -17.10
C ARG A 219 22.76 -3.33 -15.60
N HIS A 220 21.74 -3.41 -14.76
CA HIS A 220 21.84 -3.04 -13.35
C HIS A 220 21.45 -4.18 -12.40
N ASP A 221 21.07 -5.33 -12.93
CA ASP A 221 20.57 -6.50 -12.17
C ASP A 221 19.45 -6.13 -11.16
N LEU A 222 18.61 -5.17 -11.54
CA LEU A 222 17.59 -4.57 -10.68
C LEU A 222 16.19 -4.87 -11.19
N ASP A 223 15.28 -5.16 -10.27
CA ASP A 223 13.87 -5.38 -10.57
C ASP A 223 13.07 -4.06 -10.51
N ILE A 224 12.25 -3.84 -11.55
CA ILE A 224 11.26 -2.77 -11.60
C ILE A 224 9.87 -3.39 -11.68
N GLY A 225 8.99 -2.95 -10.77
CA GLY A 225 7.60 -3.42 -10.73
C GLY A 225 6.64 -2.44 -11.40
N PHE A 226 5.58 -2.96 -12.01
CA PHE A 226 4.49 -2.14 -12.57
C PHE A 226 3.15 -2.63 -12.04
N ILE A 227 2.39 -1.75 -11.38
CA ILE A 227 1.04 -2.02 -10.89
C ILE A 227 0.07 -1.39 -11.88
N GLU A 228 -0.39 -2.20 -12.82
CA GLU A 228 -1.18 -1.79 -13.99
C GLU A 228 -2.68 -2.02 -13.75
N SER A 229 -3.23 -1.40 -12.71
CA SER A 229 -4.62 -1.59 -12.29
C SER A 229 -5.65 -1.06 -13.28
N ILE A 230 -5.24 -0.13 -14.15
CA ILE A 230 -6.10 0.51 -15.16
C ILE A 230 -5.93 -0.16 -16.52
N SER A 231 -4.68 -0.25 -17.00
CA SER A 231 -4.39 -0.75 -18.35
C SER A 231 -4.41 -2.27 -18.46
N SER A 232 -4.13 -2.99 -17.38
CA SER A 232 -4.09 -4.45 -17.36
C SER A 232 -4.45 -5.02 -15.98
N PRO A 233 -5.74 -4.97 -15.60
CA PRO A 233 -6.25 -5.42 -14.30
C PRO A 233 -5.91 -6.88 -14.00
N PHE A 234 -5.97 -7.23 -12.69
CA PHE A 234 -5.53 -8.54 -12.17
C PHE A 234 -6.46 -9.05 -11.05
N CYS A 235 -7.77 -8.77 -11.14
CA CYS A 235 -8.74 -9.13 -10.10
C CYS A 235 -8.85 -10.65 -9.90
N GLY A 236 -8.78 -11.43 -10.97
CA GLY A 236 -8.93 -12.88 -10.92
C GLY A 236 -7.88 -13.63 -10.07
N SER A 237 -6.70 -13.03 -9.84
CA SER A 237 -5.64 -13.59 -8.98
C SER A 237 -5.44 -12.83 -7.67
N CYS A 238 -6.37 -11.94 -7.30
CA CYS A 238 -6.21 -11.10 -6.11
C CYS A 238 -6.39 -11.89 -4.81
N THR A 239 -5.37 -11.90 -3.95
CA THR A 239 -5.36 -12.61 -2.65
C THR A 239 -5.33 -11.66 -1.46
N ARG A 240 -5.77 -10.40 -1.63
CA ARG A 240 -5.65 -9.36 -0.61
C ARG A 240 -6.99 -9.07 0.07
N ALA A 241 -6.94 -8.92 1.38
CA ALA A 241 -7.98 -8.32 2.18
C ALA A 241 -7.43 -7.09 2.93
N ARG A 242 -8.30 -6.25 3.46
CA ARG A 242 -7.94 -5.07 4.25
C ARG A 242 -8.80 -4.98 5.50
N ILE A 243 -8.17 -4.58 6.59
CA ILE A 243 -8.88 -4.22 7.83
C ILE A 243 -8.73 -2.72 8.01
N SER A 244 -9.85 -2.00 8.04
CA SER A 244 -9.84 -0.56 8.31
C SER A 244 -9.57 -0.26 9.78
N SER A 245 -9.24 1.00 10.08
CA SER A 245 -8.96 1.44 11.46
C SER A 245 -10.12 1.28 12.45
N ASN A 246 -11.34 1.09 11.96
CA ASN A 246 -12.51 0.73 12.78
C ASN A 246 -12.93 -0.74 12.63
N GLY A 247 -11.99 -1.62 12.23
CA GLY A 247 -12.17 -3.06 12.26
C GLY A 247 -13.12 -3.65 11.23
N LYS A 248 -13.33 -2.97 10.09
CA LYS A 248 -14.11 -3.54 8.99
C LYS A 248 -13.21 -4.28 8.00
N LEU A 249 -13.62 -5.47 7.59
CA LEU A 249 -12.96 -6.26 6.56
C LEU A 249 -13.44 -5.86 5.17
N PHE A 250 -12.52 -5.56 4.27
CA PHE A 250 -12.74 -5.29 2.85
C PHE A 250 -12.01 -6.30 1.99
N THR A 251 -12.69 -6.90 1.05
CA THR A 251 -12.14 -7.88 0.10
C THR A 251 -11.60 -7.25 -1.17
N CYS A 252 -11.97 -5.98 -1.45
CA CYS A 252 -11.50 -5.19 -2.58
C CYS A 252 -11.14 -3.76 -2.17
N LEU A 253 -10.17 -3.16 -2.87
CA LEU A 253 -9.80 -1.74 -2.70
C LEU A 253 -10.93 -0.78 -3.12
N PHE A 254 -11.80 -1.23 -4.00
CA PHE A 254 -12.90 -0.46 -4.56
C PHE A 254 -14.26 -0.81 -3.95
N SER A 255 -14.29 -1.52 -2.83
CA SER A 255 -15.54 -1.84 -2.13
C SER A 255 -16.21 -0.59 -1.58
N GLU A 256 -17.52 -0.56 -1.61
CA GLU A 256 -18.34 0.50 -1.01
C GLU A 256 -18.57 0.28 0.48
N GLN A 257 -18.60 -0.98 0.90
CA GLN A 257 -18.89 -1.37 2.28
C GLN A 257 -17.92 -2.46 2.74
N GLY A 258 -17.62 -2.47 4.04
CA GLY A 258 -16.84 -3.51 4.69
C GLY A 258 -17.68 -4.27 5.71
N TYR A 259 -17.29 -5.49 6.00
CA TYR A 259 -17.89 -6.35 7.00
C TYR A 259 -17.40 -5.96 8.40
N ASP A 260 -18.29 -5.63 9.31
CA ASP A 260 -17.96 -5.13 10.66
C ASP A 260 -17.49 -6.26 11.57
N LEU A 261 -16.19 -6.55 11.57
CA LEU A 261 -15.61 -7.54 12.48
C LEU A 261 -15.50 -6.99 13.91
N LEU A 262 -15.31 -5.67 14.07
CA LEU A 262 -15.11 -5.08 15.39
C LEU A 262 -16.32 -5.27 16.29
N SER A 263 -17.52 -5.03 15.77
CA SER A 263 -18.75 -5.25 16.54
C SER A 263 -18.90 -6.71 16.97
N ILE A 264 -18.54 -7.66 16.12
CA ILE A 264 -18.61 -9.09 16.40
C ILE A 264 -17.59 -9.48 17.48
N ILE A 265 -16.35 -8.98 17.39
CA ILE A 265 -15.32 -9.18 18.41
C ILE A 265 -15.80 -8.65 19.78
N ARG A 266 -16.40 -7.47 19.82
CA ARG A 266 -16.89 -6.86 21.05
C ARG A 266 -18.15 -7.53 21.61
N MET A 267 -18.82 -8.36 20.83
CA MET A 267 -19.85 -9.31 21.27
C MET A 267 -19.28 -10.65 21.76
N GLN A 268 -17.97 -10.71 22.02
CA GLN A 268 -17.22 -11.85 22.55
C GLN A 268 -17.08 -13.04 21.57
N ALA A 269 -17.09 -12.80 20.26
CA ALA A 269 -16.70 -13.81 19.30
C ALA A 269 -15.24 -14.26 19.53
N ASP A 270 -15.02 -15.54 19.50
CA ASP A 270 -13.69 -16.12 19.63
C ASP A 270 -12.94 -16.22 18.27
N GLU A 271 -11.75 -16.79 18.31
CA GLU A 271 -10.89 -17.01 17.14
C GLU A 271 -11.56 -17.91 16.09
N HIS A 272 -12.26 -18.95 16.53
CA HIS A 272 -12.94 -19.90 15.64
C HIS A 272 -14.12 -19.24 14.93
N ASP A 273 -14.96 -18.51 15.66
CA ASP A 273 -16.11 -17.77 15.11
C ASP A 273 -15.67 -16.80 14.01
N LEU A 274 -14.60 -16.04 14.28
CA LEU A 274 -14.01 -15.10 13.30
C LEU A 274 -13.43 -15.85 12.09
N SER A 275 -12.75 -16.96 12.28
CA SER A 275 -12.19 -17.76 11.19
C SER A 275 -13.28 -18.26 10.25
N VAL A 276 -14.36 -18.80 10.80
CA VAL A 276 -15.53 -19.27 10.02
C VAL A 276 -16.16 -18.13 9.25
N LEU A 277 -16.40 -16.98 9.92
CA LEU A 277 -17.00 -15.81 9.29
C LEU A 277 -16.11 -15.25 8.16
N ILE A 278 -14.82 -15.09 8.41
CA ILE A 278 -13.87 -14.55 7.41
C ILE A 278 -13.77 -15.50 6.22
N SER A 279 -13.74 -16.81 6.45
CA SER A 279 -13.74 -17.82 5.39
C SER A 279 -15.01 -17.75 4.54
N ASP A 280 -16.18 -17.60 5.16
CA ASP A 280 -17.44 -17.46 4.45
C ASP A 280 -17.49 -16.19 3.58
N ILE A 281 -17.08 -15.02 4.15
CA ILE A 281 -16.96 -13.77 3.42
C ILE A 281 -16.02 -13.93 2.22
N TRP A 282 -14.85 -14.55 2.44
CA TRP A 282 -13.85 -14.74 1.39
C TRP A 282 -14.33 -15.63 0.26
N ASN A 283 -14.99 -16.72 0.56
CA ASN A 283 -15.49 -17.71 -0.40
C ASN A 283 -16.66 -17.16 -1.25
N LYS A 284 -17.46 -16.26 -0.70
CA LYS A 284 -18.58 -15.58 -1.39
C LYS A 284 -18.17 -14.35 -2.20
N ARG A 285 -16.90 -13.99 -2.18
CA ARG A 285 -16.37 -12.81 -2.85
C ARG A 285 -16.47 -12.91 -4.37
N ILE A 286 -17.00 -11.86 -4.99
CA ILE A 286 -17.14 -11.72 -6.45
C ILE A 286 -16.48 -10.44 -6.98
N ASP A 287 -15.63 -9.79 -6.18
CA ASP A 287 -15.02 -8.49 -6.49
C ASP A 287 -14.14 -8.54 -7.73
N ARG A 288 -14.53 -7.83 -8.80
CA ARG A 288 -13.76 -7.70 -10.04
C ARG A 288 -13.76 -6.28 -10.60
N TYR A 289 -13.92 -5.26 -9.74
CA TYR A 289 -14.11 -3.88 -10.12
C TYR A 289 -13.14 -3.39 -11.23
N SER A 290 -11.84 -3.63 -11.08
CA SER A 290 -10.86 -3.13 -12.06
C SER A 290 -11.00 -3.79 -13.43
N GLU A 291 -11.48 -5.04 -13.52
CA GLU A 291 -11.77 -5.73 -14.77
C GLU A 291 -13.10 -5.23 -15.36
N ASP A 292 -14.11 -5.06 -14.52
CA ASP A 292 -15.48 -4.68 -14.93
C ASP A 292 -15.64 -3.15 -15.12
N ARG A 293 -14.63 -2.36 -14.82
CA ARG A 293 -14.65 -0.87 -14.83
C ARG A 293 -15.31 -0.29 -16.09
N LYS A 294 -15.13 -0.90 -17.27
CA LYS A 294 -15.69 -0.41 -18.52
C LYS A 294 -17.20 -0.69 -18.66
N GLU A 295 -17.69 -1.69 -17.93
CA GLU A 295 -19.08 -2.17 -17.99
C GLU A 295 -19.94 -1.57 -16.87
N VAL A 296 -19.31 -1.15 -15.77
CA VAL A 296 -19.99 -0.57 -14.61
C VAL A 296 -20.45 0.85 -14.95
N LYS A 297 -21.69 0.95 -15.42
CA LYS A 297 -22.40 2.24 -15.57
C LYS A 297 -22.94 2.80 -14.25
N VAL A 298 -22.85 2.06 -13.16
CA VAL A 298 -23.32 2.48 -11.84
C VAL A 298 -22.23 3.31 -11.22
N ILE A 299 -22.57 4.52 -10.80
CA ILE A 299 -21.70 5.38 -10.01
C ILE A 299 -21.57 4.72 -8.64
N SER A 300 -20.63 3.79 -8.50
CA SER A 300 -20.26 3.25 -7.21
C SER A 300 -19.60 4.37 -6.40
N LYS A 301 -19.81 4.38 -5.09
CA LYS A 301 -19.11 5.28 -4.17
C LYS A 301 -18.13 4.46 -3.34
N PRO A 302 -16.97 4.10 -3.91
CA PRO A 302 -15.97 3.34 -3.18
C PRO A 302 -15.51 4.13 -1.95
N VAL A 303 -15.16 3.40 -0.92
CA VAL A 303 -14.60 3.98 0.30
C VAL A 303 -13.26 4.65 -0.03
N GLU A 304 -12.98 5.76 0.63
CA GLU A 304 -11.72 6.50 0.43
C GLU A 304 -10.49 5.64 0.76
N MET A 305 -9.44 5.77 -0.05
CA MET A 305 -8.19 5.01 0.16
C MET A 305 -7.56 5.31 1.52
N SER A 306 -7.66 6.55 1.98
CA SER A 306 -7.18 6.99 3.30
C SER A 306 -7.86 6.27 4.47
N TYR A 307 -9.06 5.73 4.27
CA TYR A 307 -9.83 5.01 5.28
C TYR A 307 -9.47 3.52 5.36
N ILE A 308 -9.22 2.87 4.22
CA ILE A 308 -8.96 1.42 4.18
C ILE A 308 -7.48 1.07 3.98
N GLY A 309 -6.63 2.07 3.86
CA GLY A 309 -5.19 1.89 3.62
C GLY A 309 -4.85 1.49 2.19
N GLY A 310 -3.94 2.19 1.58
CA GLY A 310 -3.46 1.98 0.22
C GLY A 310 -2.03 1.46 0.15
#